data_08d19e6f812303443830e14bd760c6de
#
_entry.id   08d19e6f812303443830e14bd760c6de
#
_cell.length_a   1.000
_cell.length_b   1.000
_cell.length_c   1.000
_cell.angle_alpha   90.00
_cell.angle_beta   90.00
_cell.angle_gamma   90.00
#
_symmetry.space_group_name_H-M   'P 1'
#
loop_
_entity.id
_entity.type
_entity.pdbx_description
1 polymer ?
#
loop_
_entity_poly.entity_id
_entity_poly.type
_entity_poly.pdbx_seq_one_letter_code
_entity_poly.pdbx_strand_id
1 'polypeptide(L)'
;MDRQQEFVLRTIEERDIRFIRLWFTDVVGTLKSVALAPAEVESAFDEGLGFDGSSIEGFSRVYESDMLLQPDPSTFQILPWRGEEDITSRMFCDVLTPDGEVSASDTRGVLKRVLNKAAEMGFTCYTSPEIEFYLLESSKLGADGFPVPVDHESYFDHTPGGIVQEFRRKAVTMLEEVGISVEFSHHETGPGQNEIDLRHADALQTADNVMTFRTVIKEVAYSLGMYATFMPKPFTKYAGSGMHTHFSLFEGDTNAFFEAGAEYQLSKTARHFIAGVLKHAPEFTAVTNQFINSYKRLWGGGEAPSYVSWGHNNRSALVRVPLYKPNKMQSARIEYRGLDSASNPYLAYAVILAAGLKGIENEYPLMPAVTEDLAAMTNAERRAMGYNPLPASLREAINITEESEFMAEVLGEQVFDHFLRNKRADWDLYQAHVTPYELKYNLGIL
;
A
#
# COMPACT_ATOMS: atom_id res chain seq x y z
N MET A 1 24.32 19.40 12.29
CA MET A 1 24.28 17.94 12.04
C MET A 1 23.78 17.21 13.28
N ASP A 2 22.81 16.33 13.16
CA ASP A 2 22.30 15.52 14.27
C ASP A 2 23.03 14.17 14.39
N ARG A 3 22.72 13.39 15.44
CA ARG A 3 23.38 12.09 15.70
C ARG A 3 23.13 11.05 14.61
N GLN A 4 21.98 11.10 13.93
CA GLN A 4 21.65 10.14 12.88
C GLN A 4 22.41 10.47 11.60
N GLN A 5 22.53 11.75 11.24
CA GLN A 5 23.33 12.21 10.13
C GLN A 5 24.82 11.85 10.34
N GLU A 6 25.38 12.09 11.54
CA GLU A 6 26.75 11.69 11.89
C GLU A 6 26.97 10.17 11.76
N PHE A 7 25.98 9.37 12.20
CA PHE A 7 26.01 7.91 12.07
C PHE A 7 26.05 7.49 10.60
N VAL A 8 25.23 8.10 9.76
CA VAL A 8 25.17 7.80 8.31
C VAL A 8 26.51 8.11 7.64
N LEU A 9 27.05 9.31 7.83
CA LEU A 9 28.33 9.71 7.24
C LEU A 9 29.48 8.79 7.65
N ARG A 10 29.58 8.49 8.95
CA ARG A 10 30.57 7.53 9.45
C ARG A 10 30.40 6.13 8.85
N THR A 11 29.15 5.64 8.72
CA THR A 11 28.88 4.32 8.15
C THR A 11 29.24 4.26 6.67
N ILE A 12 29.01 5.34 5.93
CA ILE A 12 29.41 5.46 4.52
C ILE A 12 30.94 5.32 4.39
N GLU A 13 31.70 6.01 5.24
CA GLU A 13 33.15 5.95 5.24
C GLU A 13 33.67 4.56 5.69
N GLU A 14 33.21 4.05 6.85
CA GLU A 14 33.69 2.77 7.41
C GLU A 14 33.36 1.55 6.53
N ARG A 15 32.30 1.60 5.77
CA ARG A 15 31.85 0.51 4.89
C ARG A 15 32.21 0.69 3.42
N ASP A 16 32.94 1.75 3.06
CA ASP A 16 33.30 2.11 1.66
C ASP A 16 32.09 2.10 0.74
N ILE A 17 30.96 2.72 1.19
CA ILE A 17 29.72 2.77 0.41
C ILE A 17 29.93 3.68 -0.79
N ARG A 18 29.72 3.14 -1.99
CA ARG A 18 30.01 3.83 -3.26
C ARG A 18 28.83 4.60 -3.81
N PHE A 19 27.61 4.13 -3.57
CA PHE A 19 26.39 4.70 -4.13
C PHE A 19 25.37 4.89 -3.03
N ILE A 20 24.87 6.11 -2.88
CA ILE A 20 23.77 6.44 -1.98
C ILE A 20 22.55 6.75 -2.84
N ARG A 21 21.51 5.95 -2.71
CA ARG A 21 20.26 6.17 -3.44
C ARG A 21 19.28 6.96 -2.60
N LEU A 22 18.85 8.09 -3.12
CA LEU A 22 17.77 8.88 -2.57
C LEU A 22 16.47 8.40 -3.19
N TRP A 23 15.59 7.84 -2.36
CA TRP A 23 14.31 7.26 -2.77
C TRP A 23 13.14 8.16 -2.42
N PHE A 24 12.24 8.36 -3.37
CA PHE A 24 11.00 9.11 -3.23
C PHE A 24 9.94 8.52 -4.17
N THR A 25 8.70 8.96 -4.06
CA THR A 25 7.61 8.41 -4.88
C THR A 25 6.90 9.51 -5.65
N ASP A 26 6.38 9.15 -6.83
CA ASP A 26 5.41 9.99 -7.52
C ASP A 26 3.99 9.82 -6.93
N VAL A 27 3.04 10.59 -7.43
CA VAL A 27 1.65 10.59 -6.95
C VAL A 27 0.97 9.23 -7.05
N VAL A 28 1.38 8.37 -7.97
CA VAL A 28 0.83 7.01 -8.13
C VAL A 28 1.62 5.94 -7.37
N GLY A 29 2.65 6.34 -6.59
CA GLY A 29 3.44 5.42 -5.78
C GLY A 29 4.53 4.68 -6.55
N THR A 30 4.93 5.17 -7.73
CA THR A 30 6.11 4.65 -8.41
C THR A 30 7.37 5.10 -7.68
N LEU A 31 8.23 4.15 -7.32
CA LEU A 31 9.51 4.47 -6.68
C LEU A 31 10.42 5.18 -7.68
N LYS A 32 10.88 6.36 -7.32
CA LYS A 32 11.89 7.14 -8.03
C LYS A 32 13.22 7.10 -7.25
N SER A 33 14.32 7.23 -7.94
CA SER A 33 15.64 7.19 -7.31
C SER A 33 16.64 8.09 -8.03
N VAL A 34 17.41 8.85 -7.22
CA VAL A 34 18.61 9.55 -7.67
C VAL A 34 19.81 8.90 -6.98
N ALA A 35 20.93 8.75 -7.67
CA ALA A 35 22.17 8.29 -7.07
C ALA A 35 23.04 9.49 -6.69
N LEU A 36 23.50 9.51 -5.46
CA LEU A 36 24.35 10.54 -4.88
C LEU A 36 25.74 9.98 -4.60
N ALA A 37 26.79 10.76 -4.88
CA ALA A 37 28.14 10.41 -4.49
C ALA A 37 28.35 10.59 -2.97
N PRO A 38 29.19 9.78 -2.31
CA PRO A 38 29.44 9.89 -0.86
C PRO A 38 29.82 11.30 -0.40
N ALA A 39 30.61 12.02 -1.18
CA ALA A 39 31.10 13.37 -0.85
C ALA A 39 29.95 14.42 -0.80
N GLU A 40 28.79 14.14 -1.43
CA GLU A 40 27.69 15.08 -1.53
C GLU A 40 26.63 14.89 -0.43
N VAL A 41 26.75 13.83 0.39
CA VAL A 41 25.70 13.45 1.37
C VAL A 41 25.57 14.49 2.47
N GLU A 42 26.68 15.06 2.95
CA GLU A 42 26.68 16.10 3.98
C GLU A 42 25.94 17.35 3.49
N SER A 43 26.25 17.81 2.27
CA SER A 43 25.55 18.94 1.64
C SER A 43 24.04 18.64 1.44
N ALA A 44 23.71 17.41 1.04
CA ALA A 44 22.31 17.01 0.86
C ALA A 44 21.53 16.99 2.18
N PHE A 45 22.17 16.72 3.33
CA PHE A 45 21.53 16.86 4.64
C PHE A 45 21.27 18.31 5.04
N ASP A 46 22.17 19.21 4.67
CA ASP A 46 22.08 20.63 5.09
C ASP A 46 21.19 21.44 4.14
N GLU A 47 21.28 21.22 2.84
CA GLU A 47 20.64 22.09 1.82
C GLU A 47 19.61 21.34 0.96
N GLY A 48 19.50 20.02 1.10
CA GLY A 48 18.74 19.17 0.18
C GLY A 48 19.43 18.99 -1.17
N LEU A 49 18.93 18.06 -1.99
CA LEU A 49 19.40 17.84 -3.36
C LEU A 49 18.39 18.37 -4.37
N GLY A 50 18.79 19.33 -5.20
CA GLY A 50 17.96 19.86 -6.27
C GLY A 50 17.58 18.80 -7.31
N PHE A 51 16.29 18.74 -7.69
CA PHE A 51 15.79 17.85 -8.72
C PHE A 51 14.58 18.44 -9.44
N ASP A 52 14.23 17.86 -10.60
CA ASP A 52 13.04 18.24 -11.34
C ASP A 52 11.78 17.62 -10.74
N GLY A 53 11.01 18.42 -10.00
CA GLY A 53 9.79 18.04 -9.31
C GLY A 53 8.64 17.61 -10.22
N SER A 54 8.67 17.91 -11.54
CA SER A 54 7.66 17.42 -12.47
C SER A 54 7.63 15.89 -12.54
N SER A 55 8.71 15.22 -12.12
CA SER A 55 8.81 13.77 -12.06
C SER A 55 7.88 13.12 -11.03
N ILE A 56 7.40 13.85 -10.02
CA ILE A 56 6.49 13.34 -8.99
C ILE A 56 5.01 13.57 -9.29
N GLU A 57 4.69 14.43 -10.25
CA GLU A 57 3.31 14.74 -10.63
C GLU A 57 2.63 13.58 -11.39
N GLY A 58 3.41 12.63 -11.91
CA GLY A 58 2.90 11.47 -12.68
C GLY A 58 2.53 11.79 -14.13
N PHE A 59 3.02 12.90 -14.69
CA PHE A 59 2.79 13.35 -16.07
C PHE A 59 4.09 13.42 -16.87
N SER A 60 3.95 13.48 -18.21
CA SER A 60 5.06 13.83 -19.10
C SER A 60 5.50 15.27 -18.86
N ARG A 61 6.80 15.47 -18.83
CA ARG A 61 7.42 16.81 -18.66
C ARG A 61 6.96 17.78 -19.74
N VAL A 62 6.40 18.90 -19.31
CA VAL A 62 6.14 20.06 -20.16
C VAL A 62 6.98 21.24 -19.67
N TYR A 63 7.15 21.37 -18.35
CA TYR A 63 7.94 22.39 -17.68
C TYR A 63 8.77 21.76 -16.57
N GLU A 64 9.98 22.27 -16.34
CA GLU A 64 10.79 21.91 -15.17
C GLU A 64 10.24 22.64 -13.94
N SER A 65 10.28 21.96 -12.81
CA SER A 65 9.89 22.49 -11.50
C SER A 65 11.03 22.21 -10.52
N ASP A 66 11.76 23.25 -10.13
CA ASP A 66 12.83 23.11 -9.15
C ASP A 66 12.26 22.73 -7.79
N MET A 67 12.71 21.61 -7.26
CA MET A 67 12.36 21.07 -5.95
C MET A 67 13.60 20.51 -5.27
N LEU A 68 13.51 20.24 -3.96
CA LEU A 68 14.59 19.67 -3.17
C LEU A 68 14.20 18.31 -2.63
N LEU A 69 15.10 17.33 -2.70
CA LEU A 69 15.03 16.07 -1.95
C LEU A 69 15.78 16.26 -0.63
N GLN A 70 15.05 16.14 0.49
CA GLN A 70 15.62 16.16 1.83
C GLN A 70 15.76 14.73 2.34
N PRO A 71 16.97 14.15 2.41
CA PRO A 71 17.14 12.80 2.89
C PRO A 71 16.74 12.66 4.36
N ASP A 72 15.99 11.60 4.68
CA ASP A 72 15.65 11.22 6.05
C ASP A 72 16.70 10.22 6.57
N PRO A 73 17.66 10.64 7.42
CA PRO A 73 18.76 9.77 7.89
C PRO A 73 18.26 8.60 8.73
N SER A 74 17.07 8.68 9.32
CA SER A 74 16.48 7.58 10.09
C SER A 74 16.13 6.37 9.22
N THR A 75 16.00 6.58 7.91
CA THR A 75 15.66 5.55 6.94
C THR A 75 16.88 4.93 6.25
N PHE A 76 18.11 5.35 6.63
CA PHE A 76 19.32 4.83 6.01
C PHE A 76 19.43 3.31 6.11
N GLN A 77 19.68 2.66 4.95
CA GLN A 77 19.79 1.21 4.88
C GLN A 77 20.77 0.78 3.77
N ILE A 78 21.65 -0.18 4.08
CA ILE A 78 22.49 -0.84 3.08
C ILE A 78 21.65 -1.83 2.30
N LEU A 79 21.82 -1.88 0.96
CA LEU A 79 21.08 -2.74 0.06
C LEU A 79 21.89 -4.02 -0.25
N PRO A 80 21.49 -5.20 0.27
CA PRO A 80 22.33 -6.41 0.24
C PRO A 80 22.46 -7.05 -1.15
N TRP A 81 21.58 -6.76 -2.08
CA TRP A 81 21.55 -7.41 -3.40
C TRP A 81 22.56 -6.84 -4.43
N ARG A 82 23.35 -5.84 -4.06
CA ARG A 82 24.37 -5.23 -4.95
C ARG A 82 25.78 -5.84 -4.82
N GLY A 83 25.96 -6.78 -3.89
CA GLY A 83 27.23 -7.44 -3.65
C GLY A 83 28.19 -6.62 -2.77
N GLU A 84 29.37 -7.16 -2.53
CA GLU A 84 30.39 -6.57 -1.65
C GLU A 84 31.29 -5.56 -2.36
N GLU A 85 31.42 -5.62 -3.69
CA GLU A 85 32.31 -4.75 -4.46
C GLU A 85 31.72 -3.36 -4.69
N ASP A 86 30.39 -3.24 -4.81
CA ASP A 86 29.67 -1.98 -5.08
C ASP A 86 28.60 -1.74 -4.01
N ILE A 87 29.02 -1.61 -2.76
CA ILE A 87 28.09 -1.41 -1.64
C ILE A 87 27.24 -0.19 -1.90
N THR A 88 25.94 -0.41 -1.95
CA THR A 88 24.91 0.60 -2.19
C THR A 88 24.04 0.75 -0.96
N SER A 89 23.69 1.98 -0.61
CA SER A 89 22.70 2.28 0.43
C SER A 89 21.56 3.12 -0.12
N ARG A 90 20.50 3.27 0.67
CA ARG A 90 19.38 4.16 0.33
C ARG A 90 18.94 4.96 1.55
N MET A 91 18.34 6.12 1.29
CA MET A 91 17.49 6.87 2.22
C MET A 91 16.22 7.27 1.51
N PHE A 92 15.09 7.25 2.23
CA PHE A 92 13.88 7.92 1.75
C PHE A 92 14.03 9.42 1.93
N CYS A 93 13.39 10.19 1.04
CA CYS A 93 13.42 11.63 1.07
C CYS A 93 12.02 12.21 1.22
N ASP A 94 11.94 13.32 1.93
CA ASP A 94 10.84 14.26 1.82
C ASP A 94 11.09 15.19 0.61
N VAL A 95 10.04 15.66 0.00
CA VAL A 95 10.15 16.65 -1.08
C VAL A 95 9.84 18.04 -0.53
N LEU A 96 10.77 18.96 -0.74
CA LEU A 96 10.64 20.35 -0.31
C LEU A 96 10.56 21.29 -1.53
N THR A 97 9.95 22.46 -1.32
CA THR A 97 10.04 23.57 -2.23
C THR A 97 11.45 24.19 -2.20
N PRO A 98 11.85 25.02 -3.17
CA PRO A 98 13.14 25.71 -3.14
C PRO A 98 13.36 26.57 -1.89
N ASP A 99 12.27 27.03 -1.24
CA ASP A 99 12.32 27.81 0.00
C ASP A 99 12.49 26.93 1.26
N GLY A 100 12.58 25.60 1.10
CA GLY A 100 12.77 24.64 2.21
C GLY A 100 11.47 24.23 2.92
N GLU A 101 10.31 24.63 2.41
CA GLU A 101 9.02 24.20 2.97
C GLU A 101 8.60 22.84 2.40
N VAL A 102 7.81 22.06 3.18
CA VAL A 102 7.30 20.76 2.71
C VAL A 102 6.44 20.98 1.45
N SER A 103 6.79 20.28 0.37
CA SER A 103 6.05 20.35 -0.87
C SER A 103 4.63 19.81 -0.70
N ALA A 104 3.65 20.56 -1.21
CA ALA A 104 2.26 20.11 -1.24
C ALA A 104 2.01 18.95 -2.21
N SER A 105 3.01 18.58 -3.05
CA SER A 105 2.96 17.42 -3.97
C SER A 105 3.62 16.16 -3.39
N ASP A 106 4.20 16.23 -2.18
CA ASP A 106 4.86 15.10 -1.54
C ASP A 106 3.85 14.12 -0.93
N THR A 107 3.76 12.90 -1.47
CA THR A 107 2.85 11.86 -0.96
C THR A 107 3.26 11.34 0.42
N ARG A 108 4.58 11.26 0.70
CA ARG A 108 5.09 10.92 2.04
C ARG A 108 4.73 12.02 3.04
N GLY A 109 4.79 13.27 2.62
CA GLY A 109 4.35 14.45 3.38
C GLY A 109 2.85 14.43 3.70
N VAL A 110 1.99 13.90 2.80
CA VAL A 110 0.55 13.70 3.09
C VAL A 110 0.37 12.77 4.28
N LEU A 111 1.04 11.62 4.31
CA LEU A 111 0.96 10.71 5.45
C LEU A 111 1.48 11.34 6.74
N LYS A 112 2.60 12.06 6.70
CA LYS A 112 3.15 12.78 7.86
C LYS A 112 2.15 13.78 8.43
N ARG A 113 1.44 14.54 7.60
CA ARG A 113 0.40 15.49 8.07
C ARG A 113 -0.72 14.77 8.83
N VAL A 114 -1.19 13.63 8.31
CA VAL A 114 -2.27 12.86 8.97
C VAL A 114 -1.78 12.21 10.26
N LEU A 115 -0.53 11.72 10.30
CA LEU A 115 0.09 11.21 11.53
C LEU A 115 0.27 12.29 12.58
N ASN A 116 0.64 13.51 12.19
CA ASN A 116 0.71 14.65 13.10
C ASN A 116 -0.67 14.98 13.68
N LYS A 117 -1.72 14.94 12.85
CA LYS A 117 -3.11 15.11 13.35
C LYS A 117 -3.47 14.01 14.36
N ALA A 118 -3.10 12.75 14.11
CA ALA A 118 -3.31 11.67 15.07
C ALA A 118 -2.57 11.95 16.40
N ALA A 119 -1.31 12.43 16.32
CA ALA A 119 -0.51 12.77 17.49
C ALA A 119 -1.11 13.95 18.30
N GLU A 120 -1.65 14.97 17.63
CA GLU A 120 -2.40 16.07 18.27
C GLU A 120 -3.65 15.58 19.01
N MET A 121 -4.28 14.48 18.53
CA MET A 121 -5.38 13.80 19.20
C MET A 121 -4.91 12.83 20.30
N GLY A 122 -3.60 12.69 20.53
CA GLY A 122 -3.00 11.81 21.53
C GLY A 122 -2.72 10.39 21.03
N PHE A 123 -2.83 10.12 19.72
CA PHE A 123 -2.66 8.77 19.17
C PHE A 123 -1.36 8.58 18.41
N THR A 124 -0.76 7.40 18.59
CA THR A 124 0.24 6.84 17.68
C THR A 124 -0.42 5.75 16.84
N CYS A 125 -0.22 5.78 15.52
CA CYS A 125 -0.77 4.80 14.59
C CYS A 125 0.28 3.75 14.22
N TYR A 126 -0.06 2.48 14.45
CA TYR A 126 0.72 1.32 13.98
C TYR A 126 -0.05 0.58 12.90
N THR A 127 0.71 0.08 11.91
CA THR A 127 0.17 -0.71 10.80
C THR A 127 0.98 -1.98 10.58
N SER A 128 0.31 -3.00 10.02
CA SER A 128 0.91 -4.30 9.67
C SER A 128 0.24 -4.81 8.38
N PRO A 129 0.92 -4.78 7.23
CA PRO A 129 0.36 -5.25 5.97
C PRO A 129 0.62 -6.74 5.76
N GLU A 130 -0.38 -7.43 5.19
CA GLU A 130 -0.31 -8.76 4.58
C GLU A 130 -0.22 -8.54 3.06
N ILE A 131 0.94 -8.84 2.43
CA ILE A 131 1.21 -8.40 1.06
C ILE A 131 1.23 -9.59 0.11
N GLU A 132 0.20 -9.68 -0.74
CA GLU A 132 0.08 -10.69 -1.77
C GLU A 132 0.72 -10.25 -3.09
N PHE A 133 1.31 -11.20 -3.81
CA PHE A 133 1.90 -10.97 -5.13
C PHE A 133 1.99 -12.28 -5.91
N TYR A 134 2.19 -12.18 -7.22
CA TYR A 134 2.40 -13.34 -8.09
C TYR A 134 3.86 -13.45 -8.55
N LEU A 135 4.34 -14.70 -8.59
CA LEU A 135 5.59 -15.08 -9.25
C LEU A 135 5.28 -15.72 -10.59
N LEU A 136 5.89 -15.20 -11.62
CA LEU A 136 5.72 -15.59 -13.03
C LEU A 136 7.04 -16.10 -13.59
N GLU A 137 7.00 -16.97 -14.59
CA GLU A 137 8.19 -17.43 -15.31
C GLU A 137 8.95 -16.26 -15.96
N SER A 138 8.22 -15.26 -16.44
CA SER A 138 8.79 -14.05 -17.04
C SER A 138 7.75 -12.93 -17.13
N SER A 139 8.16 -11.73 -17.58
CA SER A 139 7.25 -10.63 -17.90
C SER A 139 6.48 -10.82 -19.23
N LYS A 140 6.75 -11.88 -19.98
CA LYS A 140 6.11 -12.17 -21.29
C LYS A 140 4.81 -12.94 -21.08
N LEU A 141 3.86 -12.69 -21.98
CA LEU A 141 2.61 -13.44 -21.98
C LEU A 141 2.80 -14.80 -22.66
N GLY A 142 2.10 -15.81 -22.15
CA GLY A 142 1.98 -17.14 -22.77
C GLY A 142 1.19 -17.11 -24.10
N ALA A 143 1.09 -18.25 -24.73
CA ALA A 143 0.39 -18.38 -26.02
C ALA A 143 -1.12 -18.09 -25.93
N ASP A 144 -1.70 -18.17 -24.73
CA ASP A 144 -3.10 -17.86 -24.43
C ASP A 144 -3.34 -16.37 -24.12
N GLY A 145 -2.28 -15.55 -24.15
CA GLY A 145 -2.34 -14.12 -23.87
C GLY A 145 -2.34 -13.77 -22.38
N PHE A 146 -2.09 -14.73 -21.48
CA PHE A 146 -1.97 -14.51 -20.03
C PHE A 146 -0.53 -14.74 -19.55
N PRO A 147 -0.16 -14.19 -18.36
CA PRO A 147 1.11 -14.51 -17.74
C PRO A 147 1.20 -16.02 -17.41
N VAL A 148 2.42 -16.55 -17.31
CA VAL A 148 2.66 -17.95 -16.93
C VAL A 148 3.14 -18.00 -15.48
N PRO A 149 2.38 -18.63 -14.54
CA PRO A 149 2.81 -18.77 -13.16
C PRO A 149 3.97 -19.75 -13.04
N VAL A 150 4.83 -19.60 -12.02
CA VAL A 150 6.02 -20.44 -11.82
C VAL A 150 5.69 -21.84 -11.28
N ASP A 151 4.48 -22.07 -10.80
CA ASP A 151 4.03 -23.34 -10.22
C ASP A 151 2.52 -23.57 -10.42
N HIS A 152 2.02 -24.64 -9.79
CA HIS A 152 0.61 -25.03 -9.76
C HIS A 152 0.13 -25.33 -8.33
N GLU A 153 0.86 -24.80 -7.33
CA GLU A 153 0.54 -24.98 -5.91
C GLU A 153 -0.70 -24.15 -5.52
N SER A 154 -1.23 -24.42 -4.33
CA SER A 154 -2.42 -23.80 -3.77
C SER A 154 -2.18 -23.38 -2.31
N TYR A 155 -3.24 -22.96 -1.63
CA TYR A 155 -3.19 -22.39 -0.29
C TYR A 155 -2.48 -23.28 0.73
N PHE A 156 -1.40 -22.77 1.31
CA PHE A 156 -0.52 -23.46 2.27
C PHE A 156 0.21 -24.70 1.74
N ASP A 157 0.22 -24.93 0.42
CA ASP A 157 1.00 -26.03 -0.14
C ASP A 157 2.49 -25.88 0.17
N HIS A 158 3.14 -27.01 0.44
CA HIS A 158 4.55 -27.10 0.76
C HIS A 158 5.21 -28.19 -0.06
N THR A 159 5.88 -27.82 -1.15
CA THR A 159 6.64 -28.75 -1.99
C THR A 159 8.12 -28.66 -1.63
N PRO A 160 8.70 -29.70 -1.00
CA PRO A 160 10.11 -29.72 -0.64
C PRO A 160 11.01 -29.52 -1.86
N GLY A 161 11.94 -28.53 -1.77
CA GLY A 161 12.87 -28.22 -2.85
C GLY A 161 12.25 -27.43 -4.02
N GLY A 162 11.00 -26.99 -3.90
CA GLY A 162 10.35 -26.13 -4.89
C GLY A 162 10.99 -24.76 -5.00
N ILE A 163 11.03 -24.20 -6.22
CA ILE A 163 11.65 -22.88 -6.50
C ILE A 163 10.97 -21.75 -5.72
N VAL A 164 9.65 -21.83 -5.50
CA VAL A 164 8.87 -20.84 -4.76
C VAL A 164 9.19 -20.86 -3.27
N GLN A 165 9.46 -22.04 -2.69
CA GLN A 165 9.92 -22.15 -1.32
C GLN A 165 11.31 -21.52 -1.13
N GLU A 166 12.22 -21.75 -2.07
CA GLU A 166 13.54 -21.12 -2.06
C GLU A 166 13.44 -19.60 -2.23
N PHE A 167 12.51 -19.16 -3.07
CA PHE A 167 12.20 -17.73 -3.20
C PHE A 167 11.76 -17.13 -1.86
N ARG A 168 10.74 -17.69 -1.19
CA ARG A 168 10.27 -17.17 0.11
C ARG A 168 11.38 -17.13 1.15
N ARG A 169 12.17 -18.19 1.23
CA ARG A 169 13.34 -18.24 2.15
C ARG A 169 14.31 -17.09 1.90
N LYS A 170 14.70 -16.88 0.64
CA LYS A 170 15.60 -15.75 0.27
C LYS A 170 14.96 -14.39 0.49
N ALA A 171 13.70 -14.23 0.13
CA ALA A 171 12.97 -12.98 0.30
C ALA A 171 12.87 -12.58 1.77
N VAL A 172 12.47 -13.51 2.65
CA VAL A 172 12.41 -13.25 4.10
C VAL A 172 13.78 -12.90 4.66
N THR A 173 14.83 -13.67 4.32
CA THR A 173 16.20 -13.34 4.76
C THR A 173 16.62 -11.95 4.32
N MET A 174 16.39 -11.60 3.07
CA MET A 174 16.78 -10.28 2.54
C MET A 174 15.95 -9.13 3.14
N LEU A 175 14.66 -9.35 3.43
CA LEU A 175 13.82 -8.38 4.15
C LEU A 175 14.36 -8.12 5.56
N GLU A 176 14.75 -9.16 6.29
CA GLU A 176 15.34 -9.03 7.62
C GLU A 176 16.71 -8.33 7.58
N GLU A 177 17.53 -8.60 6.57
CA GLU A 177 18.83 -7.91 6.36
C GLU A 177 18.64 -6.40 6.12
N VAL A 178 17.55 -5.97 5.50
CA VAL A 178 17.22 -4.54 5.34
C VAL A 178 16.37 -3.99 6.49
N GLY A 179 16.31 -4.67 7.62
CA GLY A 179 15.64 -4.22 8.84
C GLY A 179 14.11 -4.34 8.82
N ILE A 180 13.53 -5.07 7.86
CA ILE A 180 12.09 -5.30 7.78
C ILE A 180 11.75 -6.63 8.43
N SER A 181 11.07 -6.58 9.58
CA SER A 181 10.67 -7.78 10.30
C SER A 181 9.47 -8.45 9.63
N VAL A 182 9.61 -9.75 9.35
CA VAL A 182 8.55 -10.59 8.80
C VAL A 182 7.84 -11.35 9.92
N GLU A 183 6.51 -11.49 9.84
CA GLU A 183 5.72 -12.28 10.79
C GLU A 183 5.61 -13.74 10.31
N PHE A 184 5.15 -13.95 9.09
CA PHE A 184 5.19 -15.25 8.39
C PHE A 184 5.05 -15.08 6.87
N SER A 185 5.18 -16.20 6.14
CA SER A 185 5.01 -16.25 4.69
C SER A 185 4.44 -17.60 4.27
N HIS A 186 3.60 -17.62 3.25
CA HIS A 186 3.00 -18.83 2.72
C HIS A 186 2.67 -18.72 1.23
N HIS A 187 2.32 -19.86 0.64
CA HIS A 187 1.71 -19.92 -0.69
C HIS A 187 0.23 -19.55 -0.59
N GLU A 188 -0.23 -18.70 -1.49
CA GLU A 188 -1.62 -18.29 -1.60
C GLU A 188 -2.45 -19.21 -2.51
N THR A 189 -3.74 -18.88 -2.72
CA THR A 189 -4.72 -19.72 -3.43
C THR A 189 -4.40 -19.89 -4.91
N GLY A 190 -3.84 -18.87 -5.56
CA GLY A 190 -3.53 -18.89 -6.99
C GLY A 190 -2.17 -19.52 -7.28
N PRO A 191 -2.00 -20.29 -8.38
CA PRO A 191 -0.69 -20.76 -8.82
C PRO A 191 0.32 -19.63 -8.93
N GLY A 192 1.49 -19.80 -8.31
CA GLY A 192 2.51 -18.74 -8.23
C GLY A 192 2.18 -17.58 -7.30
N GLN A 193 1.05 -17.61 -6.59
CA GLN A 193 0.67 -16.55 -5.66
C GLN A 193 1.27 -16.79 -4.28
N ASN A 194 1.87 -15.74 -3.72
CA ASN A 194 2.53 -15.77 -2.43
C ASN A 194 2.07 -14.60 -1.58
N GLU A 195 2.13 -14.78 -0.26
CA GLU A 195 1.91 -13.75 0.74
C GLU A 195 3.07 -13.71 1.72
N ILE A 196 3.47 -12.50 2.09
CA ILE A 196 4.43 -12.25 3.16
C ILE A 196 3.89 -11.13 4.04
N ASP A 197 3.75 -11.42 5.33
CA ASP A 197 3.21 -10.51 6.32
C ASP A 197 4.32 -9.80 7.07
N LEU A 198 4.22 -8.48 7.13
CA LEU A 198 5.18 -7.67 7.87
C LEU A 198 4.69 -7.46 9.31
N ARG A 199 5.62 -7.49 10.26
CA ARG A 199 5.32 -7.11 11.65
C ARG A 199 4.90 -5.65 11.71
N HIS A 200 4.04 -5.34 12.67
CA HIS A 200 3.59 -3.98 12.91
C HIS A 200 4.75 -3.03 13.23
N ALA A 201 4.69 -1.85 12.66
CA ALA A 201 5.58 -0.74 12.93
C ALA A 201 4.77 0.57 12.85
N ASP A 202 5.40 1.70 13.18
CA ASP A 202 4.85 3.02 12.90
C ASP A 202 4.39 3.13 11.44
N ALA A 203 3.27 3.80 11.21
CA ALA A 203 2.65 3.80 9.90
C ALA A 203 3.51 4.44 8.79
N LEU A 204 4.35 5.43 9.11
CA LEU A 204 5.28 6.01 8.14
C LEU A 204 6.38 5.00 7.79
N GLN A 205 6.99 4.39 8.82
CA GLN A 205 7.98 3.34 8.63
C GLN A 205 7.42 2.16 7.83
N THR A 206 6.17 1.78 8.11
CA THR A 206 5.51 0.69 7.36
C THR A 206 5.30 1.05 5.89
N ALA A 207 4.92 2.29 5.58
CA ALA A 207 4.79 2.74 4.19
C ALA A 207 6.15 2.71 3.45
N ASP A 208 7.23 3.17 4.10
CA ASP A 208 8.61 3.06 3.59
C ASP A 208 8.99 1.57 3.41
N ASN A 209 8.61 0.70 4.37
CA ASN A 209 8.85 -0.74 4.30
C ASN A 209 8.12 -1.40 3.13
N VAL A 210 6.88 -1.01 2.81
CA VAL A 210 6.13 -1.52 1.64
C VAL A 210 6.86 -1.18 0.34
N MET A 211 7.39 0.03 0.21
CA MET A 211 8.18 0.42 -0.98
C MET A 211 9.46 -0.39 -1.09
N THR A 212 10.16 -0.61 0.02
CA THR A 212 11.36 -1.45 0.09
C THR A 212 11.02 -2.91 -0.20
N PHE A 213 9.96 -3.43 0.39
CA PHE A 213 9.44 -4.79 0.17
C PHE A 213 9.24 -5.08 -1.33
N ARG A 214 8.52 -4.22 -2.03
CA ARG A 214 8.30 -4.39 -3.48
C ARG A 214 9.60 -4.48 -4.28
N THR A 215 10.61 -3.73 -3.86
CA THR A 215 11.94 -3.77 -4.50
C THR A 215 12.64 -5.09 -4.18
N VAL A 216 12.70 -5.49 -2.91
CA VAL A 216 13.31 -6.77 -2.48
C VAL A 216 12.68 -7.96 -3.18
N ILE A 217 11.34 -8.04 -3.22
CA ILE A 217 10.62 -9.15 -3.88
C ILE A 217 10.99 -9.25 -5.36
N LYS A 218 11.07 -8.12 -6.07
CA LYS A 218 11.48 -8.09 -7.49
C LYS A 218 12.95 -8.48 -7.68
N GLU A 219 13.85 -8.01 -6.84
CA GLU A 219 15.28 -8.34 -6.90
C GLU A 219 15.52 -9.84 -6.62
N VAL A 220 14.85 -10.42 -5.62
CA VAL A 220 14.94 -11.86 -5.33
C VAL A 220 14.36 -12.68 -6.49
N ALA A 221 13.20 -12.31 -7.03
CA ALA A 221 12.62 -12.99 -8.18
C ALA A 221 13.57 -12.96 -9.37
N TYR A 222 14.13 -11.79 -9.68
CA TYR A 222 15.11 -11.63 -10.77
C TYR A 222 16.35 -12.50 -10.55
N SER A 223 16.89 -12.56 -9.33
CA SER A 223 18.06 -13.39 -9.00
C SER A 223 17.83 -14.90 -9.20
N LEU A 224 16.58 -15.33 -9.16
CA LEU A 224 16.17 -16.73 -9.38
C LEU A 224 15.61 -16.98 -10.79
N GLY A 225 15.72 -16.00 -11.69
CA GLY A 225 15.21 -16.12 -13.07
C GLY A 225 13.69 -16.06 -13.19
N MET A 226 13.01 -15.48 -12.19
CA MET A 226 11.56 -15.30 -12.16
C MET A 226 11.17 -13.82 -12.29
N TYR A 227 9.89 -13.55 -12.43
CA TYR A 227 9.33 -12.21 -12.45
C TYR A 227 8.24 -12.07 -11.41
N ALA A 228 8.36 -11.08 -10.51
CA ALA A 228 7.35 -10.77 -9.51
C ALA A 228 6.43 -9.63 -9.95
N THR A 229 5.12 -9.79 -9.77
CA THR A 229 4.13 -8.74 -10.06
C THR A 229 3.19 -8.50 -8.89
N PHE A 230 2.94 -7.22 -8.62
CA PHE A 230 1.95 -6.74 -7.67
C PHE A 230 0.63 -6.32 -8.37
N MET A 231 0.43 -6.76 -9.60
CA MET A 231 -0.81 -6.49 -10.35
C MET A 231 -2.01 -7.04 -9.59
N PRO A 232 -3.07 -6.24 -9.32
CA PRO A 232 -4.19 -6.64 -8.48
C PRO A 232 -4.97 -7.88 -8.97
N LYS A 233 -5.04 -8.10 -10.28
CA LYS A 233 -5.74 -9.24 -10.90
C LYS A 233 -5.05 -9.68 -12.20
N PRO A 234 -3.93 -10.40 -12.14
CA PRO A 234 -3.22 -10.82 -13.36
C PRO A 234 -3.91 -11.94 -14.13
N PHE A 235 -4.78 -12.73 -13.46
CA PHE A 235 -5.48 -13.86 -14.06
C PHE A 235 -6.99 -13.75 -13.88
N THR A 236 -7.75 -14.05 -14.91
CA THR A 236 -9.21 -14.03 -14.85
C THR A 236 -9.78 -15.08 -13.87
N LYS A 237 -9.18 -16.27 -13.83
CA LYS A 237 -9.69 -17.43 -13.08
C LYS A 237 -9.07 -17.65 -11.70
N TYR A 238 -7.97 -16.97 -11.35
CA TYR A 238 -7.33 -17.11 -10.04
C TYR A 238 -7.61 -15.90 -9.17
N ALA A 239 -7.32 -15.98 -7.88
CA ALA A 239 -7.50 -14.89 -6.92
C ALA A 239 -6.73 -13.63 -7.34
N GLY A 240 -7.20 -12.46 -6.92
CA GLY A 240 -6.44 -11.21 -7.03
C GLY A 240 -5.47 -11.06 -5.85
N SER A 241 -4.57 -10.07 -5.93
CA SER A 241 -3.60 -9.76 -4.88
C SER A 241 -4.04 -8.54 -4.07
N GLY A 242 -4.29 -8.75 -2.77
CA GLY A 242 -4.58 -7.73 -1.78
C GLY A 242 -3.34 -7.28 -1.01
N MET A 243 -3.49 -6.18 -0.31
CA MET A 243 -2.60 -5.75 0.75
C MET A 243 -3.46 -5.44 1.97
N HIS A 244 -3.99 -6.49 2.60
CA HIS A 244 -4.80 -6.32 3.80
C HIS A 244 -3.95 -5.65 4.86
N THR A 245 -4.42 -4.55 5.40
CA THR A 245 -3.60 -3.79 6.35
C THR A 245 -4.32 -3.67 7.68
N HIS A 246 -3.63 -4.12 8.72
CA HIS A 246 -4.06 -3.93 10.10
C HIS A 246 -3.71 -2.54 10.59
N PHE A 247 -4.64 -1.92 11.29
CA PHE A 247 -4.48 -0.62 11.95
C PHE A 247 -4.78 -0.75 13.43
N SER A 248 -3.96 -0.10 14.25
CA SER A 248 -4.21 0.12 15.67
C SER A 248 -3.77 1.51 16.09
N LEU A 249 -4.48 2.09 17.05
CA LEU A 249 -4.10 3.35 17.68
C LEU A 249 -3.66 3.10 19.12
N PHE A 250 -2.64 3.81 19.56
CA PHE A 250 -2.13 3.74 20.92
C PHE A 250 -2.12 5.12 21.55
N GLU A 251 -2.52 5.19 22.83
CA GLU A 251 -2.31 6.32 23.73
C GLU A 251 -1.13 5.97 24.64
N GLY A 252 0.06 6.49 24.33
CA GLY A 252 1.29 6.00 24.93
C GLY A 252 1.47 4.50 24.69
N ASP A 253 1.58 3.70 25.77
CA ASP A 253 1.74 2.24 25.71
C ASP A 253 0.41 1.48 25.74
N THR A 254 -0.73 2.16 25.73
CA THR A 254 -2.06 1.55 25.84
C THR A 254 -2.73 1.48 24.48
N ASN A 255 -3.18 0.28 24.10
CA ASN A 255 -3.95 0.10 22.85
C ASN A 255 -5.35 0.74 23.00
N ALA A 256 -5.60 1.82 22.27
CA ALA A 256 -6.85 2.58 22.31
C ALA A 256 -8.05 1.83 21.70
N PHE A 257 -7.82 0.74 20.98
CA PHE A 257 -8.90 -0.05 20.37
C PHE A 257 -9.48 -1.12 21.30
N PHE A 258 -8.83 -1.39 22.45
CA PHE A 258 -9.25 -2.43 23.39
C PHE A 258 -10.12 -1.86 24.51
N GLU A 259 -11.21 -2.57 24.82
CA GLU A 259 -12.02 -2.33 26.02
C GLU A 259 -12.53 -3.66 26.59
N ALA A 260 -12.10 -4.01 27.83
CA ALA A 260 -12.49 -5.24 28.47
C ALA A 260 -14.01 -5.28 28.74
N GLY A 261 -14.66 -6.36 28.33
CA GLY A 261 -16.11 -6.55 28.55
C GLY A 261 -17.02 -5.87 27.53
N ALA A 262 -16.49 -5.04 26.63
CA ALA A 262 -17.23 -4.53 25.50
C ALA A 262 -17.46 -5.63 24.44
N GLU A 263 -18.48 -5.45 23.60
CA GLU A 263 -18.76 -6.37 22.49
C GLU A 263 -17.55 -6.45 21.55
N TYR A 264 -17.09 -7.66 21.22
CA TYR A 264 -15.85 -7.93 20.50
C TYR A 264 -14.59 -7.31 21.16
N GLN A 265 -14.68 -6.88 22.43
CA GLN A 265 -13.65 -6.16 23.18
C GLN A 265 -13.18 -4.86 22.48
N LEU A 266 -14.03 -4.29 21.63
CA LEU A 266 -13.79 -3.03 20.93
C LEU A 266 -14.17 -1.84 21.82
N SER A 267 -13.22 -0.93 21.99
CA SER A 267 -13.46 0.35 22.67
C SER A 267 -14.39 1.26 21.85
N LYS A 268 -14.89 2.31 22.49
CA LYS A 268 -15.61 3.39 21.82
C LYS A 268 -14.78 4.01 20.67
N THR A 269 -13.49 4.23 20.92
CA THR A 269 -12.52 4.73 19.92
C THR A 269 -12.45 3.82 18.69
N ALA A 270 -12.30 2.51 18.88
CA ALA A 270 -12.27 1.56 17.77
C ALA A 270 -13.57 1.57 16.95
N ARG A 271 -14.72 1.63 17.62
CA ARG A 271 -16.04 1.65 16.97
C ARG A 271 -16.21 2.91 16.11
N HIS A 272 -15.83 4.07 16.60
CA HIS A 272 -15.88 5.32 15.86
C HIS A 272 -14.88 5.31 14.70
N PHE A 273 -13.66 4.76 14.91
CA PHE A 273 -12.67 4.60 13.86
C PHE A 273 -13.20 3.74 12.70
N ILE A 274 -13.76 2.56 13.01
CA ILE A 274 -14.38 1.68 11.99
C ILE A 274 -15.50 2.42 11.26
N ALA A 275 -16.38 3.11 12.00
CA ALA A 275 -17.48 3.87 11.40
C ALA A 275 -16.99 4.96 10.43
N GLY A 276 -15.91 5.65 10.78
CA GLY A 276 -15.25 6.64 9.91
C GLY A 276 -14.70 6.01 8.64
N VAL A 277 -13.96 4.90 8.76
CA VAL A 277 -13.41 4.15 7.62
C VAL A 277 -14.55 3.70 6.69
N LEU A 278 -15.62 3.10 7.23
CA LEU A 278 -16.74 2.63 6.42
C LEU A 278 -17.47 3.78 5.71
N LYS A 279 -17.68 4.90 6.40
CA LYS A 279 -18.38 6.06 5.83
C LYS A 279 -17.64 6.64 4.62
N HIS A 280 -16.33 6.77 4.72
CA HIS A 280 -15.50 7.39 3.70
C HIS A 280 -14.87 6.39 2.70
N ALA A 281 -15.07 5.07 2.88
CA ALA A 281 -14.50 4.05 2.00
C ALA A 281 -14.83 4.26 0.51
N PRO A 282 -16.06 4.57 0.09
CA PRO A 282 -16.35 4.87 -1.31
C PRO A 282 -15.56 6.07 -1.85
N GLU A 283 -15.32 7.09 -1.01
CA GLU A 283 -14.63 8.32 -1.40
C GLU A 283 -13.14 8.10 -1.66
N PHE A 284 -12.49 7.24 -0.87
CA PHE A 284 -11.06 6.96 -1.02
C PHE A 284 -10.74 5.68 -1.81
N THR A 285 -11.74 4.99 -2.36
CA THR A 285 -11.52 3.75 -3.13
C THR A 285 -10.60 3.97 -4.34
N ALA A 286 -10.65 5.13 -5.00
CA ALA A 286 -9.73 5.44 -6.09
C ALA A 286 -8.25 5.43 -5.65
N VAL A 287 -7.94 5.75 -4.40
CA VAL A 287 -6.59 5.74 -3.84
C VAL A 287 -6.17 4.33 -3.43
N THR A 288 -7.04 3.58 -2.76
CA THR A 288 -6.75 2.21 -2.31
C THR A 288 -6.82 1.18 -3.44
N ASN A 289 -7.42 1.54 -4.58
CA ASN A 289 -7.59 0.71 -5.78
C ASN A 289 -7.41 1.58 -7.03
N GLN A 290 -6.17 2.03 -7.25
CA GLN A 290 -5.89 3.12 -8.17
C GLN A 290 -5.75 2.72 -9.65
N PHE A 291 -5.85 1.42 -9.97
CA PHE A 291 -5.73 0.91 -11.33
C PHE A 291 -7.07 0.39 -11.86
N ILE A 292 -7.26 0.43 -13.17
CA ILE A 292 -8.41 -0.20 -13.84
C ILE A 292 -8.50 -1.68 -13.43
N ASN A 293 -7.34 -2.33 -13.33
CA ASN A 293 -7.23 -3.74 -12.94
C ASN A 293 -7.64 -3.99 -11.47
N SER A 294 -7.53 -3.00 -10.59
CA SER A 294 -7.96 -3.09 -9.19
C SER A 294 -9.43 -3.45 -9.04
N TYR A 295 -10.28 -2.94 -9.92
CA TYR A 295 -11.74 -3.22 -9.91
C TYR A 295 -12.08 -4.62 -10.41
N LYS A 296 -11.18 -5.24 -11.21
CA LYS A 296 -11.28 -6.66 -11.56
C LYS A 296 -10.97 -7.57 -10.38
N ARG A 297 -10.16 -7.11 -9.40
CA ARG A 297 -9.99 -7.78 -8.10
C ARG A 297 -11.23 -7.57 -7.23
N LEU A 298 -11.62 -6.34 -6.99
CA LEU A 298 -12.74 -6.01 -6.09
C LEU A 298 -14.06 -6.68 -6.50
N TRP A 299 -14.35 -6.74 -7.79
CA TRP A 299 -15.61 -7.24 -8.33
C TRP A 299 -15.48 -8.60 -9.04
N GLY A 300 -14.31 -9.20 -9.02
CA GLY A 300 -14.04 -10.49 -9.68
C GLY A 300 -14.50 -11.72 -8.89
N GLY A 301 -15.16 -11.55 -7.76
CA GLY A 301 -15.56 -12.63 -6.84
C GLY A 301 -14.42 -13.06 -5.92
N GLY A 302 -14.65 -14.07 -5.11
CA GLY A 302 -13.73 -14.54 -4.07
C GLY A 302 -13.83 -13.72 -2.78
N GLU A 303 -12.74 -13.59 -2.05
CA GLU A 303 -12.69 -12.94 -0.72
C GLU A 303 -12.51 -11.40 -0.78
N ALA A 304 -12.38 -10.81 -1.98
CA ALA A 304 -12.23 -9.37 -2.10
C ALA A 304 -13.53 -8.64 -1.72
N PRO A 305 -13.49 -7.62 -0.84
CA PRO A 305 -14.69 -6.96 -0.36
C PRO A 305 -15.24 -5.97 -1.40
N SER A 306 -16.48 -6.14 -1.79
CA SER A 306 -17.17 -5.25 -2.76
C SER A 306 -18.20 -4.33 -2.11
N TYR A 307 -18.45 -4.48 -0.81
CA TYR A 307 -19.52 -3.77 -0.08
C TYR A 307 -18.99 -3.14 1.19
N VAL A 308 -19.51 -1.96 1.52
CA VAL A 308 -19.22 -1.27 2.78
C VAL A 308 -19.83 -2.07 3.93
N SER A 309 -18.99 -2.74 4.69
CA SER A 309 -19.38 -3.62 5.79
C SER A 309 -18.24 -3.87 6.75
N TRP A 310 -18.55 -4.26 7.98
CA TRP A 310 -17.56 -4.75 8.91
C TRP A 310 -18.07 -6.01 9.61
N GLY A 311 -17.15 -6.83 10.07
CA GLY A 311 -17.51 -8.03 10.81
C GLY A 311 -16.37 -8.57 11.66
N HIS A 312 -16.77 -9.32 12.67
CA HIS A 312 -15.84 -10.08 13.49
C HIS A 312 -15.64 -11.44 12.83
N ASN A 313 -14.40 -11.80 12.49
CA ASN A 313 -14.08 -13.06 11.81
C ASN A 313 -14.69 -13.27 10.41
N ASN A 314 -15.22 -12.25 9.78
CA ASN A 314 -15.83 -12.37 8.45
C ASN A 314 -14.85 -11.91 7.36
N ARG A 315 -14.38 -12.83 6.53
CA ARG A 315 -13.42 -12.55 5.44
C ARG A 315 -14.02 -11.80 4.24
N SER A 316 -15.34 -11.76 4.10
CA SER A 316 -16.01 -10.99 3.04
C SER A 316 -16.27 -9.53 3.43
N ALA A 317 -16.03 -9.15 4.68
CA ALA A 317 -16.21 -7.78 5.16
C ALA A 317 -15.08 -6.84 4.70
N LEU A 318 -15.42 -5.58 4.44
CA LEU A 318 -14.43 -4.55 4.09
C LEU A 318 -13.49 -4.24 5.26
N VAL A 319 -14.05 -4.17 6.46
CA VAL A 319 -13.27 -4.06 7.70
C VAL A 319 -13.52 -5.30 8.55
N ARG A 320 -12.48 -6.08 8.78
CA ARG A 320 -12.51 -7.24 9.66
C ARG A 320 -11.89 -6.89 11.01
N VAL A 321 -12.53 -7.34 12.08
CA VAL A 321 -11.95 -7.36 13.42
C VAL A 321 -11.45 -8.77 13.69
N PRO A 322 -10.13 -9.02 13.61
CA PRO A 322 -9.60 -10.36 13.81
C PRO A 322 -9.68 -10.79 15.28
N LEU A 323 -9.79 -12.10 15.50
CA LEU A 323 -9.60 -12.68 16.82
C LEU A 323 -8.14 -12.55 17.26
N TYR A 324 -7.92 -12.27 18.53
CA TYR A 324 -6.61 -12.34 19.15
C TYR A 324 -6.64 -13.22 20.41
N LYS A 325 -5.46 -13.70 20.80
CA LYS A 325 -5.33 -14.62 21.93
C LYS A 325 -5.83 -13.96 23.22
N PRO A 326 -6.49 -14.70 24.11
CA PRO A 326 -6.84 -14.20 25.43
C PRO A 326 -5.64 -13.55 26.14
N ASN A 327 -5.87 -12.44 26.83
CA ASN A 327 -4.85 -11.65 27.54
C ASN A 327 -3.82 -10.95 26.64
N LYS A 328 -4.08 -10.82 25.33
CA LYS A 328 -3.26 -10.07 24.36
C LYS A 328 -3.93 -8.74 23.98
N MET A 329 -4.27 -7.92 24.99
CA MET A 329 -4.95 -6.61 24.83
C MET A 329 -4.24 -5.68 23.81
N GLN A 330 -2.91 -5.73 23.81
CA GLN A 330 -2.09 -4.94 22.87
C GLN A 330 -2.25 -5.35 21.41
N SER A 331 -2.87 -6.50 21.14
CA SER A 331 -3.10 -7.00 19.77
C SER A 331 -4.46 -6.57 19.20
N ALA A 332 -5.25 -5.75 19.91
CA ALA A 332 -6.50 -5.23 19.39
C ALA A 332 -6.25 -4.36 18.15
N ARG A 333 -6.89 -4.70 17.04
CA ARG A 333 -6.68 -4.06 15.73
C ARG A 333 -7.88 -4.26 14.84
N ILE A 334 -7.97 -3.46 13.81
CA ILE A 334 -8.86 -3.68 12.66
C ILE A 334 -8.02 -4.04 11.44
N GLU A 335 -8.60 -4.75 10.50
CA GLU A 335 -8.00 -5.08 9.21
C GLU A 335 -8.84 -4.46 8.09
N TYR A 336 -8.26 -3.56 7.31
CA TYR A 336 -8.87 -3.03 6.10
C TYR A 336 -8.50 -3.91 4.91
N ARG A 337 -9.49 -4.55 4.28
CA ARG A 337 -9.31 -5.57 3.25
C ARG A 337 -9.49 -5.06 1.81
N GLY A 338 -9.96 -3.83 1.65
CA GLY A 338 -10.21 -3.23 0.34
C GLY A 338 -8.95 -2.81 -0.42
N LEU A 339 -7.82 -2.70 0.24
CA LEU A 339 -6.55 -2.22 -0.32
C LEU A 339 -5.89 -3.29 -1.21
N ASP A 340 -5.40 -2.92 -2.38
CA ASP A 340 -4.59 -3.82 -3.22
C ASP A 340 -3.08 -3.58 -3.08
N SER A 341 -2.28 -4.58 -3.49
CA SER A 341 -0.83 -4.57 -3.30
C SER A 341 -0.06 -3.64 -4.27
N ALA A 342 -0.76 -2.96 -5.20
CA ALA A 342 -0.15 -2.03 -6.15
C ALA A 342 -0.32 -0.54 -5.78
N SER A 343 -1.19 -0.22 -4.81
CA SER A 343 -1.51 1.17 -4.44
C SER A 343 -0.33 1.91 -3.81
N ASN A 344 -0.38 3.25 -3.86
CA ASN A 344 0.58 4.10 -3.15
C ASN A 344 0.37 3.96 -1.62
N PRO A 345 1.32 3.38 -0.85
CA PRO A 345 1.11 3.09 0.56
C PRO A 345 0.99 4.36 1.41
N TYR A 346 1.67 5.45 1.03
CA TYR A 346 1.58 6.72 1.77
C TYR A 346 0.19 7.31 1.69
N LEU A 347 -0.37 7.41 0.47
CA LEU A 347 -1.73 7.94 0.29
C LEU A 347 -2.78 6.99 0.86
N ALA A 348 -2.62 5.67 0.67
CA ALA A 348 -3.55 4.68 1.18
C ALA A 348 -3.67 4.72 2.70
N TYR A 349 -2.53 4.74 3.41
CA TYR A 349 -2.54 4.82 4.88
C TYR A 349 -3.05 6.17 5.37
N ALA A 350 -2.71 7.27 4.68
CA ALA A 350 -3.21 8.59 5.02
C ALA A 350 -4.74 8.67 4.96
N VAL A 351 -5.36 8.21 3.86
CA VAL A 351 -6.83 8.31 3.71
C VAL A 351 -7.58 7.39 4.66
N ILE A 352 -7.07 6.17 4.93
CA ILE A 352 -7.69 5.25 5.88
C ILE A 352 -7.60 5.79 7.30
N LEU A 353 -6.41 6.25 7.72
CA LEU A 353 -6.21 6.84 9.03
C LEU A 353 -7.05 8.11 9.22
N ALA A 354 -7.03 9.03 8.26
CA ALA A 354 -7.83 10.26 8.32
C ALA A 354 -9.34 9.97 8.42
N ALA A 355 -9.83 8.98 7.67
CA ALA A 355 -11.23 8.54 7.77
C ALA A 355 -11.58 8.03 9.17
N GLY A 356 -10.70 7.20 9.75
CA GLY A 356 -10.87 6.72 11.12
C GLY A 356 -10.83 7.84 12.16
N LEU A 357 -9.87 8.77 12.07
CA LEU A 357 -9.78 9.93 12.97
C LEU A 357 -11.02 10.82 12.86
N LYS A 358 -11.53 11.06 11.64
CA LYS A 358 -12.77 11.82 11.43
C LYS A 358 -13.98 11.13 12.06
N GLY A 359 -14.00 9.79 12.05
CA GLY A 359 -15.00 8.99 12.77
C GLY A 359 -14.94 9.19 14.29
N ILE A 360 -13.73 9.26 14.87
CA ILE A 360 -13.52 9.52 16.30
C ILE A 360 -13.93 10.95 16.63
N GLU A 361 -13.45 11.96 15.89
CA GLU A 361 -13.77 13.38 16.12
C GLU A 361 -15.27 13.67 16.13
N ASN A 362 -16.01 13.02 15.21
CA ASN A 362 -17.43 13.25 15.03
C ASN A 362 -18.32 12.18 15.68
N GLU A 363 -17.74 11.28 16.46
CA GLU A 363 -18.45 10.19 17.16
C GLU A 363 -19.40 9.42 16.23
N TYR A 364 -18.97 9.05 15.02
CA TYR A 364 -19.83 8.38 14.04
C TYR A 364 -20.38 7.07 14.60
N PRO A 365 -21.69 6.83 14.45
CA PRO A 365 -22.31 5.58 14.90
C PRO A 365 -21.87 4.42 14.00
N LEU A 366 -21.45 3.31 14.61
CA LEU A 366 -21.09 2.11 13.90
C LEU A 366 -22.35 1.30 13.54
N MET A 367 -22.50 0.92 12.27
CA MET A 367 -23.56 0.02 11.82
C MET A 367 -23.40 -1.38 12.44
N PRO A 368 -24.44 -2.22 12.48
CA PRO A 368 -24.34 -3.61 12.94
C PRO A 368 -23.28 -4.41 12.17
N ALA A 369 -22.60 -5.32 12.86
CA ALA A 369 -21.64 -6.23 12.21
C ALA A 369 -22.35 -7.20 11.26
N VAL A 370 -21.72 -7.48 10.12
CA VAL A 370 -22.21 -8.51 9.19
C VAL A 370 -21.78 -9.90 9.68
N THR A 371 -22.75 -10.79 9.78
CA THR A 371 -22.54 -12.20 10.19
C THR A 371 -22.67 -13.18 9.02
N GLU A 372 -23.33 -12.75 7.94
CA GLU A 372 -23.59 -13.55 6.75
C GLU A 372 -22.51 -13.36 5.68
N ASP A 373 -22.45 -14.29 4.73
CA ASP A 373 -21.64 -14.13 3.53
C ASP A 373 -22.32 -13.17 2.55
N LEU A 374 -21.78 -11.97 2.42
CA LEU A 374 -22.30 -10.95 1.52
C LEU A 374 -22.27 -11.38 0.04
N ALA A 375 -21.35 -12.25 -0.35
CA ALA A 375 -21.25 -12.75 -1.72
C ALA A 375 -22.44 -13.66 -2.08
N ALA A 376 -22.98 -14.39 -1.10
CA ALA A 376 -24.14 -15.27 -1.29
C ALA A 376 -25.48 -14.51 -1.37
N MET A 377 -25.54 -13.25 -0.91
CA MET A 377 -26.77 -12.43 -0.95
C MET A 377 -27.05 -11.88 -2.34
N THR A 378 -28.35 -11.69 -2.63
CA THR A 378 -28.80 -10.93 -3.80
C THR A 378 -28.58 -9.41 -3.61
N ASN A 379 -28.53 -8.65 -4.71
CA ASN A 379 -28.44 -7.19 -4.65
C ASN A 379 -29.63 -6.55 -3.90
N ALA A 380 -30.81 -7.18 -3.92
CA ALA A 380 -32.02 -6.70 -3.21
C ALA A 380 -31.82 -6.87 -1.70
N GLU A 381 -31.34 -8.03 -1.25
CA GLU A 381 -31.06 -8.31 0.16
C GLU A 381 -30.00 -7.36 0.71
N ARG A 382 -28.89 -7.20 0.00
CA ARG A 382 -27.83 -6.26 0.42
C ARG A 382 -28.35 -4.84 0.60
N ARG A 383 -29.15 -4.33 -0.35
CA ARG A 383 -29.77 -3.00 -0.25
C ARG A 383 -30.74 -2.90 0.92
N ALA A 384 -31.55 -3.93 1.14
CA ALA A 384 -32.50 -3.96 2.26
C ALA A 384 -31.80 -3.94 3.62
N MET A 385 -30.60 -4.52 3.71
CA MET A 385 -29.74 -4.53 4.91
C MET A 385 -28.88 -3.26 5.04
N GLY A 386 -28.89 -2.35 4.06
CA GLY A 386 -28.12 -1.12 4.07
C GLY A 386 -26.65 -1.26 3.66
N TYR A 387 -26.25 -2.40 3.07
CA TYR A 387 -24.90 -2.60 2.56
C TYR A 387 -24.73 -1.92 1.20
N ASN A 388 -24.05 -0.77 1.18
CA ASN A 388 -23.76 -0.03 -0.03
C ASN A 388 -22.56 -0.65 -0.77
N PRO A 389 -22.59 -0.72 -2.12
CA PRO A 389 -21.44 -1.19 -2.88
C PRO A 389 -20.30 -0.17 -2.83
N LEU A 390 -19.07 -0.66 -2.93
CA LEU A 390 -17.92 0.16 -3.35
C LEU A 390 -18.03 0.49 -4.84
N PRO A 391 -17.32 1.52 -5.35
CA PRO A 391 -17.29 1.80 -6.79
C PRO A 391 -16.93 0.55 -7.60
N ALA A 392 -17.63 0.32 -8.71
CA ALA A 392 -17.44 -0.87 -9.55
C ALA A 392 -16.41 -0.67 -10.68
N SER A 393 -15.93 0.55 -10.86
CA SER A 393 -14.93 0.90 -11.87
C SER A 393 -14.06 2.06 -11.39
N LEU A 394 -12.87 2.21 -12.01
CA LEU A 394 -12.02 3.37 -11.76
C LEU A 394 -12.76 4.67 -12.10
N ARG A 395 -13.57 4.70 -13.15
CA ARG A 395 -14.36 5.89 -13.52
C ARG A 395 -15.33 6.32 -12.42
N GLU A 396 -16.07 5.36 -11.87
CA GLU A 396 -17.00 5.62 -10.77
C GLU A 396 -16.26 6.13 -9.52
N ALA A 397 -15.15 5.48 -9.18
CA ALA A 397 -14.32 5.89 -8.04
C ALA A 397 -13.75 7.30 -8.23
N ILE A 398 -13.25 7.65 -9.42
CA ILE A 398 -12.77 9.01 -9.73
C ILE A 398 -13.89 10.03 -9.50
N ASN A 399 -15.10 9.77 -10.00
CA ASN A 399 -16.21 10.70 -9.86
C ASN A 399 -16.58 10.95 -8.39
N ILE A 400 -16.62 9.86 -7.57
CA ILE A 400 -16.91 9.97 -6.13
C ILE A 400 -15.78 10.72 -5.40
N THR A 401 -14.52 10.40 -5.71
CA THR A 401 -13.36 11.08 -5.11
C THR A 401 -13.34 12.57 -5.44
N GLU A 402 -13.66 12.95 -6.68
CA GLU A 402 -13.66 14.34 -7.16
C GLU A 402 -14.69 15.20 -6.43
N GLU A 403 -15.83 14.65 -6.07
CA GLU A 403 -16.90 15.32 -5.33
C GLU A 403 -16.68 15.34 -3.81
N SER A 404 -15.62 14.69 -3.31
CA SER A 404 -15.36 14.51 -1.89
C SER A 404 -14.55 15.64 -1.28
N GLU A 405 -15.17 16.46 -0.44
CA GLU A 405 -14.49 17.45 0.39
C GLU A 405 -13.48 16.79 1.34
N PHE A 406 -13.80 15.59 1.84
CA PHE A 406 -12.91 14.80 2.71
C PHE A 406 -11.60 14.46 1.97
N MET A 407 -11.69 13.98 0.73
CA MET A 407 -10.50 13.63 -0.05
C MET A 407 -9.64 14.85 -0.41
N ALA A 408 -10.29 15.98 -0.76
CA ALA A 408 -9.59 17.23 -1.01
C ALA A 408 -8.85 17.74 0.24
N GLU A 409 -9.47 17.66 1.42
CA GLU A 409 -8.86 18.00 2.71
C GLU A 409 -7.63 17.12 3.02
N VAL A 410 -7.77 15.80 2.90
CA VAL A 410 -6.71 14.85 3.28
C VAL A 410 -5.52 14.90 2.33
N LEU A 411 -5.75 14.87 1.02
CA LEU A 411 -4.68 14.87 0.03
C LEU A 411 -4.03 16.24 -0.13
N GLY A 412 -4.77 17.31 0.11
CA GLY A 412 -4.37 18.68 -0.23
C GLY A 412 -4.51 18.95 -1.73
N GLU A 413 -4.64 20.22 -2.09
CA GLU A 413 -5.00 20.67 -3.44
C GLU A 413 -4.12 20.07 -4.54
N GLN A 414 -2.79 20.08 -4.37
CA GLN A 414 -1.86 19.65 -5.41
C GLN A 414 -1.88 18.14 -5.63
N VAL A 415 -1.76 17.34 -4.56
CA VAL A 415 -1.82 15.87 -4.69
C VAL A 415 -3.18 15.43 -5.20
N PHE A 416 -4.26 16.07 -4.74
CA PHE A 416 -5.63 15.78 -5.18
C PHE A 416 -5.81 16.04 -6.68
N ASP A 417 -5.38 17.20 -7.20
CA ASP A 417 -5.45 17.52 -8.63
C ASP A 417 -4.58 16.58 -9.46
N HIS A 418 -3.30 16.39 -9.08
CA HIS A 418 -2.37 15.53 -9.79
C HIS A 418 -2.88 14.08 -9.85
N PHE A 419 -3.40 13.56 -8.73
CA PHE A 419 -3.95 12.21 -8.67
C PHE A 419 -5.16 12.06 -9.60
N LEU A 420 -6.14 12.95 -9.51
CA LEU A 420 -7.34 12.88 -10.35
C LEU A 420 -7.03 13.03 -11.84
N ARG A 421 -6.17 13.97 -12.20
CA ARG A 421 -5.74 14.15 -13.61
C ARG A 421 -5.06 12.89 -14.15
N ASN A 422 -4.18 12.28 -13.36
CA ASN A 422 -3.52 11.03 -13.72
C ASN A 422 -4.53 9.90 -13.93
N LYS A 423 -5.45 9.72 -13.00
CA LYS A 423 -6.45 8.64 -13.07
C LYS A 423 -7.47 8.84 -14.20
N ARG A 424 -7.84 10.08 -14.50
CA ARG A 424 -8.67 10.39 -15.68
C ARG A 424 -7.96 10.04 -16.97
N ALA A 425 -6.68 10.41 -17.11
CA ALA A 425 -5.89 10.07 -18.29
C ALA A 425 -5.78 8.55 -18.49
N ASP A 426 -5.53 7.78 -17.41
CA ASP A 426 -5.51 6.32 -17.44
C ASP A 426 -6.85 5.74 -17.92
N TRP A 427 -7.96 6.27 -17.40
CA TRP A 427 -9.30 5.83 -17.79
C TRP A 427 -9.62 6.14 -19.25
N ASP A 428 -9.32 7.34 -19.73
CA ASP A 428 -9.59 7.78 -21.11
C ASP A 428 -8.80 6.93 -22.13
N LEU A 429 -7.53 6.62 -21.80
CA LEU A 429 -6.73 5.69 -22.62
C LEU A 429 -7.34 4.29 -22.67
N TYR A 430 -7.76 3.76 -21.52
CA TYR A 430 -8.39 2.44 -21.43
C TYR A 430 -9.72 2.39 -22.18
N GLN A 431 -10.56 3.41 -22.00
CA GLN A 431 -11.88 3.49 -22.65
C GLN A 431 -11.78 3.53 -24.20
N ALA A 432 -10.72 4.14 -24.72
CA ALA A 432 -10.44 4.20 -26.15
C ALA A 432 -9.83 2.91 -26.72
N HIS A 433 -9.36 1.99 -25.84
CA HIS A 433 -8.66 0.78 -26.26
C HIS A 433 -9.63 -0.34 -26.67
N VAL A 434 -9.53 -0.82 -27.92
CA VAL A 434 -10.29 -1.99 -28.39
C VAL A 434 -9.62 -3.26 -27.87
N THR A 435 -10.36 -4.01 -27.07
CA THR A 435 -9.83 -5.19 -26.36
C THR A 435 -9.93 -6.47 -27.21
N PRO A 436 -9.06 -7.48 -26.96
CA PRO A 436 -9.23 -8.81 -27.59
C PRO A 436 -10.59 -9.46 -27.32
N TYR A 437 -11.22 -9.14 -26.16
CA TYR A 437 -12.56 -9.62 -25.84
C TYR A 437 -13.60 -9.08 -26.84
N GLU A 438 -13.59 -7.78 -27.11
CA GLU A 438 -14.52 -7.14 -28.05
C GLU A 438 -14.34 -7.71 -29.47
N LEU A 439 -13.09 -7.85 -29.94
CA LEU A 439 -12.80 -8.43 -31.24
C LEU A 439 -13.30 -9.87 -31.31
N LYS A 440 -13.03 -10.69 -30.29
CA LYS A 440 -13.44 -12.10 -30.27
C LYS A 440 -14.95 -12.29 -30.33
N TYR A 441 -15.70 -11.47 -29.57
CA TYR A 441 -17.13 -11.68 -29.42
C TYR A 441 -18.00 -10.82 -30.33
N ASN A 442 -17.47 -9.73 -30.89
CA ASN A 442 -18.28 -8.79 -31.66
C ASN A 442 -17.93 -8.78 -33.16
N LEU A 443 -16.65 -8.96 -33.55
CA LEU A 443 -16.20 -8.78 -34.93
C LEU A 443 -16.90 -9.69 -35.93
N GLY A 444 -17.28 -10.91 -35.50
CA GLY A 444 -17.94 -11.88 -36.38
C GLY A 444 -19.46 -11.80 -36.46
N ILE A 445 -20.10 -10.97 -35.60
CA ILE A 445 -21.56 -10.87 -35.48
C ILE A 445 -22.11 -9.46 -35.71
N LEU A 446 -21.29 -8.43 -35.60
CA LEU A 446 -21.64 -7.04 -35.90
C LEU A 446 -21.00 -6.57 -37.19
#